data_b1855d14033e764b4ee756495447e091
#
_entry.id   b1855d14033e764b4ee756495447e091
#
_cell.length_a   1.000
_cell.length_b   1.000
_cell.length_c   1.000
_cell.angle_alpha   90.00
_cell.angle_beta   90.00
_cell.angle_gamma   90.00
#
_symmetry.space_group_name_H-M   'P 1'
#
loop_
_entity.id
_entity.type
_entity.pdbx_description
1 polymer ?
#
loop_
_entity_poly.entity_id
_entity_poly.type
_entity_poly.pdbx_seq_one_letter_code
_entity_poly.pdbx_strand_id
1 'polypeptide(L)'
;MKGGGFQRWYGNFDYVMNWNNDGEEIKYWVTHNPKDPNTKSWSRRLFNTDLYFHEGITWSKITTGRFSARYMPEGFIMESASCGIMPSLKEQPIVLAILNSKVAQRIIDMFNPTVNIQVGDIMNIPMSADIHDDNIEILVDRNIKNVASDWNSFETSWDFKKHPLLRNVSTISEAFNQWQTFTTPECYNSSTIFSTNNYKQTVLAWMRYHMTHDQSQKKRARLFTGTLIFFHLGVL
;
A
#
# COMPACT_ATOMS: atom_id res chain seq x y z
N MET A 1 9.42 -3.03 -8.92
CA MET A 1 8.01 -2.82 -8.52
C MET A 1 7.41 -1.74 -9.40
N LYS A 2 6.47 -2.08 -10.25
CA LYS A 2 5.74 -1.14 -11.11
C LYS A 2 4.37 -0.85 -10.48
N GLY A 3 3.81 0.32 -10.68
CA GLY A 3 2.42 0.58 -10.32
C GLY A 3 1.49 -0.41 -11.02
N GLY A 4 0.27 -0.55 -10.56
CA GLY A 4 -0.71 -1.49 -11.11
C GLY A 4 -2.11 -1.14 -10.66
N GLY A 5 -3.05 -2.03 -10.88
CA GLY A 5 -4.43 -1.90 -10.43
C GLY A 5 -4.59 -1.85 -8.91
N PHE A 6 -5.83 -1.68 -8.48
CA PHE A 6 -6.16 -1.72 -7.06
C PHE A 6 -5.81 -3.07 -6.46
N GLN A 7 -4.86 -3.07 -5.53
CA GLN A 7 -4.42 -4.26 -4.82
C GLN A 7 -3.95 -3.86 -3.42
N ARG A 8 -4.57 -4.42 -2.38
CA ARG A 8 -4.20 -4.22 -0.99
C ARG A 8 -3.35 -5.38 -0.48
N TRP A 9 -2.54 -5.11 0.50
CA TRP A 9 -1.77 -6.05 1.31
C TRP A 9 -0.61 -6.72 0.59
N TYR A 10 -0.79 -7.29 -0.62
CA TYR A 10 0.21 -8.01 -1.38
C TYR A 10 -0.14 -8.06 -2.86
N GLY A 11 0.86 -8.11 -3.77
CA GLY A 11 0.65 -8.31 -5.22
C GLY A 11 1.16 -7.17 -6.10
N ASN A 12 0.78 -7.19 -7.39
CA ASN A 12 1.31 -6.36 -8.48
C ASN A 12 2.82 -6.60 -8.73
N PHE A 13 3.25 -7.85 -8.68
CA PHE A 13 4.62 -8.31 -8.90
C PHE A 13 4.77 -8.91 -10.30
N ASP A 14 4.41 -8.14 -11.34
CA ASP A 14 4.28 -8.64 -12.70
C ASP A 14 5.59 -8.58 -13.51
N TYR A 15 6.61 -7.88 -13.02
CA TYR A 15 7.80 -7.58 -13.78
C TYR A 15 9.08 -7.90 -13.01
N VAL A 16 10.08 -8.36 -13.75
CA VAL A 16 11.46 -8.51 -13.28
C VAL A 16 12.37 -7.48 -13.95
N MET A 17 13.50 -7.20 -13.34
CA MET A 17 14.51 -6.30 -13.87
C MET A 17 15.87 -6.99 -13.79
N ASN A 18 16.66 -6.90 -14.83
CA ASN A 18 18.04 -7.35 -14.78
C ASN A 18 18.88 -6.35 -13.97
N TRP A 19 19.27 -6.76 -12.77
CA TRP A 19 20.14 -5.96 -11.89
C TRP A 19 21.50 -6.62 -11.65
N ASN A 20 21.94 -7.44 -12.60
CA ASN A 20 23.25 -8.07 -12.51
C ASN A 20 24.38 -7.03 -12.43
N ASN A 21 25.42 -7.30 -11.67
CA ASN A 21 26.55 -6.39 -11.45
C ASN A 21 26.11 -4.97 -11.05
N ASP A 22 25.21 -4.86 -10.07
CA ASP A 22 24.67 -3.58 -9.60
C ASP A 22 24.01 -2.74 -10.72
N GLY A 23 23.30 -3.44 -11.61
CA GLY A 23 22.55 -2.81 -12.70
C GLY A 23 23.41 -2.19 -13.80
N GLU A 24 24.61 -2.73 -14.02
CA GLU A 24 25.60 -2.22 -14.97
C GLU A 24 24.99 -1.95 -16.37
N GLU A 25 24.25 -2.92 -16.88
CA GLU A 25 23.59 -2.81 -18.20
C GLU A 25 22.58 -1.64 -18.24
N ILE A 26 21.76 -1.51 -17.20
CA ILE A 26 20.76 -0.45 -17.11
C ILE A 26 21.46 0.91 -16.97
N LYS A 27 22.49 1.01 -16.13
CA LYS A 27 23.27 2.24 -15.93
C LYS A 27 23.96 2.67 -17.23
N TYR A 28 24.51 1.69 -17.97
CA TYR A 28 25.11 1.93 -19.29
C TYR A 28 24.05 2.43 -20.28
N TRP A 29 22.90 1.75 -20.38
CA TRP A 29 21.82 2.15 -21.29
C TRP A 29 21.30 3.56 -20.98
N VAL A 30 21.15 3.92 -19.72
CA VAL A 30 20.67 5.26 -19.32
C VAL A 30 21.61 6.35 -19.81
N THR A 31 22.93 6.13 -19.78
CA THR A 31 23.93 7.14 -20.17
C THR A 31 24.27 7.13 -21.68
N HIS A 32 23.91 6.07 -22.40
CA HIS A 32 24.16 5.88 -23.82
C HIS A 32 22.89 5.79 -24.66
N ASN A 33 21.75 6.19 -24.13
CA ASN A 33 20.50 6.13 -24.86
C ASN A 33 20.46 7.14 -26.03
N PRO A 34 20.34 6.68 -27.28
CA PRO A 34 20.28 7.59 -28.44
C PRO A 34 19.09 8.57 -28.42
N LYS A 35 18.01 8.18 -27.71
CA LYS A 35 16.81 9.04 -27.60
C LYS A 35 16.95 10.11 -26.53
N ASP A 36 17.94 10.00 -25.63
CA ASP A 36 18.21 10.97 -24.56
C ASP A 36 19.71 11.21 -24.41
N PRO A 37 20.36 11.82 -25.43
CA PRO A 37 21.82 12.00 -25.46
C PRO A 37 22.34 12.98 -24.41
N ASN A 38 21.45 13.74 -23.76
CA ASN A 38 21.80 14.73 -22.75
C ASN A 38 21.93 14.13 -21.33
N THR A 39 21.48 12.90 -21.12
CA THR A 39 21.63 12.23 -19.83
C THR A 39 23.03 11.63 -19.72
N LYS A 40 23.92 12.31 -18.98
CA LYS A 40 25.32 11.92 -18.77
C LYS A 40 25.54 11.13 -17.48
N SER A 41 24.58 11.09 -16.56
CA SER A 41 24.65 10.34 -15.32
C SER A 41 23.41 9.46 -15.16
N TRP A 42 23.62 8.20 -14.80
CA TRP A 42 22.55 7.26 -14.49
C TRP A 42 21.68 7.71 -13.32
N SER A 43 22.24 8.46 -12.35
CA SER A 43 21.51 8.98 -11.20
C SER A 43 20.36 9.94 -11.56
N ARG A 44 20.32 10.44 -12.79
CA ARG A 44 19.17 11.20 -13.30
C ARG A 44 17.92 10.36 -13.55
N ARG A 45 18.06 9.06 -13.62
CA ARG A 45 16.94 8.12 -13.90
C ARG A 45 16.76 7.08 -12.82
N LEU A 46 17.82 6.74 -12.10
CA LEU A 46 17.82 5.77 -11.01
C LEU A 46 17.97 6.55 -9.69
N PHE A 47 16.87 6.69 -8.98
CA PHE A 47 16.80 7.46 -7.74
C PHE A 47 16.77 6.53 -6.54
N ASN A 48 17.34 6.98 -5.41
CA ASN A 48 17.28 6.29 -4.12
C ASN A 48 17.73 4.82 -4.21
N THR A 49 18.84 4.57 -4.89
CA THR A 49 19.38 3.22 -5.10
C THR A 49 19.78 2.53 -3.79
N ASP A 50 20.01 3.31 -2.75
CA ASP A 50 20.23 2.88 -1.38
C ASP A 50 18.99 2.21 -0.74
N LEU A 51 17.80 2.48 -1.26
CA LEU A 51 16.54 1.86 -0.82
C LEU A 51 16.16 0.62 -1.64
N TYR A 52 16.94 0.27 -2.66
CA TYR A 52 16.66 -0.91 -3.47
C TYR A 52 16.85 -2.18 -2.65
N PHE A 53 16.05 -3.18 -2.95
CA PHE A 53 16.03 -4.50 -2.31
C PHE A 53 15.58 -4.55 -0.85
N HIS A 54 15.30 -3.40 -0.23
CA HIS A 54 14.76 -3.37 1.13
C HIS A 54 13.27 -3.63 1.13
N GLU A 55 12.81 -4.30 2.16
CA GLU A 55 11.37 -4.45 2.38
C GLU A 55 10.72 -3.13 2.80
N GLY A 56 9.42 -3.03 2.55
CA GLY A 56 8.70 -1.80 2.86
C GLY A 56 7.22 -1.86 2.49
N ILE A 57 6.65 -0.69 2.33
CA ILE A 57 5.26 -0.49 1.90
C ILE A 57 5.27 0.28 0.59
N THR A 58 4.51 -0.19 -0.39
CA THR A 58 4.41 0.44 -1.70
C THR A 58 2.98 0.65 -2.14
N TRP A 59 2.78 1.58 -3.05
CA TRP A 59 1.50 1.84 -3.71
C TRP A 59 1.69 2.30 -5.16
N SER A 60 0.62 2.24 -5.95
CA SER A 60 0.62 2.78 -7.29
C SER A 60 0.55 4.31 -7.24
N LYS A 61 1.50 4.99 -7.85
CA LYS A 61 1.57 6.45 -7.88
C LYS A 61 0.36 7.06 -8.56
N ILE A 62 -0.10 6.44 -9.64
CA ILE A 62 -1.27 6.89 -10.40
C ILE A 62 -2.39 5.86 -10.21
N THR A 63 -3.54 6.33 -9.73
CA THR A 63 -4.74 5.53 -9.58
C THR A 63 -5.98 6.35 -9.87
N THR A 64 -6.90 5.78 -10.63
CA THR A 64 -8.23 6.37 -10.89
C THR A 64 -9.29 5.85 -9.90
N GLY A 65 -8.92 4.91 -9.05
CA GLY A 65 -9.76 4.29 -8.06
C GLY A 65 -9.35 4.62 -6.62
N ARG A 66 -9.70 3.73 -5.72
CA ARG A 66 -9.33 3.87 -4.31
C ARG A 66 -7.81 3.66 -4.14
N PHE A 67 -7.24 4.37 -3.18
CA PHE A 67 -5.87 4.12 -2.74
C PHE A 67 -5.74 2.72 -2.16
N SER A 68 -4.59 2.08 -2.44
CA SER A 68 -4.26 0.77 -1.90
C SER A 68 -2.76 0.65 -1.66
N ALA A 69 -2.39 0.28 -0.45
CA ALA A 69 -1.01 0.02 -0.06
C ALA A 69 -0.75 -1.48 0.07
N ARG A 70 0.46 -1.89 -0.24
CA ARG A 70 0.92 -3.29 -0.27
C ARG A 70 2.22 -3.44 0.47
N TYR A 71 2.40 -4.57 1.12
CA TYR A 71 3.70 -5.02 1.58
C TYR A 71 4.59 -5.29 0.36
N MET A 72 5.80 -4.81 0.43
CA MET A 72 6.86 -5.05 -0.55
C MET A 72 7.96 -5.88 0.13
N PRO A 73 8.13 -7.15 -0.25
CA PRO A 73 9.20 -7.99 0.29
C PRO A 73 10.60 -7.46 -0.08
N GLU A 74 11.62 -7.99 0.56
CA GLU A 74 13.01 -7.81 0.12
C GLU A 74 13.20 -8.27 -1.33
N GLY A 75 14.21 -7.71 -1.99
CA GLY A 75 14.57 -8.09 -3.36
C GLY A 75 13.85 -7.29 -4.45
N PHE A 76 13.03 -6.30 -4.09
CA PHE A 76 12.32 -5.47 -5.05
C PHE A 76 12.98 -4.10 -5.29
N ILE A 77 12.80 -3.59 -6.51
CA ILE A 77 13.17 -2.24 -6.91
C ILE A 77 11.89 -1.49 -7.27
N MET A 78 11.74 -0.26 -6.77
CA MET A 78 10.61 0.62 -7.12
C MET A 78 10.90 1.35 -8.44
N GLU A 79 9.89 1.42 -9.29
CA GLU A 79 9.91 2.16 -10.53
C GLU A 79 9.10 3.46 -10.38
N SER A 80 9.26 4.40 -11.31
CA SER A 80 8.65 5.74 -11.27
C SER A 80 7.12 5.75 -11.17
N ALA A 81 6.46 4.66 -11.56
CA ALA A 81 5.00 4.50 -11.46
C ALA A 81 4.53 3.93 -10.10
N SER A 82 5.46 3.66 -9.19
CA SER A 82 5.20 3.28 -7.80
C SER A 82 5.89 4.23 -6.84
N CYS A 83 5.34 4.37 -5.66
CA CYS A 83 5.96 5.04 -4.53
C CYS A 83 6.07 4.04 -3.38
N GLY A 84 6.97 4.31 -2.44
CA GLY A 84 7.11 3.47 -1.26
C GLY A 84 7.74 4.20 -0.09
N ILE A 85 7.57 3.61 1.07
CA ILE A 85 8.19 4.01 2.33
C ILE A 85 8.75 2.77 3.02
N MET A 86 9.82 2.95 3.78
CA MET A 86 10.49 1.88 4.55
C MET A 86 10.38 2.22 6.06
N PRO A 87 9.23 1.97 6.69
CA PRO A 87 9.09 2.08 8.14
C PRO A 87 9.99 1.06 8.84
N SER A 88 10.28 1.27 10.12
CA SER A 88 10.91 0.20 10.91
C SER A 88 10.03 -1.05 10.93
N LEU A 89 10.64 -2.22 11.11
CA LEU A 89 9.92 -3.51 11.11
C LEU A 89 8.75 -3.54 12.11
N LYS A 90 8.88 -2.85 13.23
CA LYS A 90 7.84 -2.74 14.25
C LYS A 90 6.67 -1.85 13.84
N GLU A 91 6.95 -0.80 13.06
CA GLU A 91 5.95 0.16 12.61
C GLU A 91 5.23 -0.29 11.35
N GLN A 92 5.88 -1.11 10.53
CA GLN A 92 5.40 -1.50 9.21
C GLN A 92 3.98 -2.10 9.20
N PRO A 93 3.60 -3.04 10.08
CA PRO A 93 2.25 -3.57 10.11
C PRO A 93 1.21 -2.49 10.40
N ILE A 94 1.49 -1.64 11.38
CA ILE A 94 0.57 -0.57 11.79
C ILE A 94 0.42 0.47 10.68
N VAL A 95 1.53 0.89 10.07
CA VAL A 95 1.52 1.83 8.94
C VAL A 95 0.73 1.26 7.78
N LEU A 96 0.95 0.01 7.41
CA LEU A 96 0.23 -0.67 6.34
C LEU A 96 -1.27 -0.78 6.63
N ALA A 97 -1.64 -1.07 7.87
CA ALA A 97 -3.03 -1.10 8.32
C ALA A 97 -3.71 0.27 8.20
N ILE A 98 -3.05 1.32 8.70
CA ILE A 98 -3.55 2.70 8.62
C ILE A 98 -3.74 3.11 7.16
N LEU A 99 -2.76 2.88 6.31
CA LEU A 99 -2.82 3.23 4.89
C LEU A 99 -3.96 2.55 4.14
N ASN A 100 -4.27 1.31 4.48
CA ASN A 100 -5.39 0.57 3.87
C ASN A 100 -6.76 0.88 4.48
N SER A 101 -6.82 1.78 5.43
CA SER A 101 -8.03 2.12 6.15
C SER A 101 -8.95 3.08 5.39
N LYS A 102 -10.24 3.09 5.77
CA LYS A 102 -11.20 4.06 5.24
C LYS A 102 -10.85 5.51 5.64
N VAL A 103 -10.21 5.69 6.79
CA VAL A 103 -9.83 7.04 7.28
C VAL A 103 -8.67 7.59 6.47
N ALA A 104 -7.62 6.81 6.25
CA ALA A 104 -6.51 7.22 5.39
C ALA A 104 -7.00 7.57 3.98
N GLN A 105 -7.90 6.75 3.40
CA GLN A 105 -8.52 7.07 2.12
C GLN A 105 -9.19 8.44 2.12
N ARG A 106 -9.98 8.76 3.15
CA ARG A 106 -10.66 10.06 3.26
C ARG A 106 -9.69 11.23 3.42
N ILE A 107 -8.62 11.03 4.17
CA ILE A 107 -7.57 12.03 4.34
C ILE A 107 -6.86 12.28 3.01
N ILE A 108 -6.49 11.23 2.28
CA ILE A 108 -5.87 11.34 0.96
C ILE A 108 -6.80 12.09 0.00
N ASP A 109 -8.05 11.71 -0.10
CA ASP A 109 -9.06 12.36 -0.98
C ASP A 109 -9.20 13.86 -0.66
N MET A 110 -9.04 14.24 0.61
CA MET A 110 -9.13 15.63 1.06
C MET A 110 -7.91 16.46 0.67
N PHE A 111 -6.69 15.90 0.83
CA PHE A 111 -5.44 16.63 0.55
C PHE A 111 -5.04 16.56 -0.91
N ASN A 112 -5.26 15.43 -1.54
CA ASN A 112 -4.89 15.19 -2.92
C ASN A 112 -6.10 14.71 -3.74
N PRO A 113 -6.90 15.61 -4.30
CA PRO A 113 -8.04 15.26 -5.15
C PRO A 113 -7.61 14.80 -6.57
N THR A 114 -6.30 14.62 -6.80
CA THR A 114 -5.77 14.15 -8.07
C THR A 114 -5.58 12.64 -8.09
N VAL A 115 -5.36 12.08 -9.28
CA VAL A 115 -5.06 10.65 -9.45
C VAL A 115 -3.61 10.29 -9.09
N ASN A 116 -2.76 11.27 -8.76
CA ASN A 116 -1.33 11.08 -8.55
C ASN A 116 -0.98 11.21 -7.06
N ILE A 117 -0.81 10.09 -6.38
CA ILE A 117 -0.53 10.01 -4.94
C ILE A 117 0.98 9.84 -4.72
N GLN A 118 1.60 10.85 -4.14
CA GLN A 118 3.03 10.90 -3.88
C GLN A 118 3.35 10.59 -2.42
N VAL A 119 4.63 10.41 -2.11
CA VAL A 119 5.11 10.15 -0.74
C VAL A 119 4.72 11.31 0.20
N GLY A 120 4.80 12.56 -0.26
CA GLY A 120 4.39 13.72 0.53
C GLY A 120 2.92 13.71 0.98
N ASP A 121 2.01 13.15 0.16
CA ASP A 121 0.60 13.02 0.53
C ASP A 121 0.43 12.01 1.68
N ILE A 122 1.19 10.91 1.62
CA ILE A 122 1.16 9.87 2.65
C ILE A 122 1.78 10.35 3.97
N MET A 123 2.85 11.13 3.91
CA MET A 123 3.51 11.70 5.10
C MET A 123 2.62 12.68 5.87
N ASN A 124 1.56 13.20 5.24
CA ASN A 124 0.56 14.04 5.91
C ASN A 124 -0.52 13.24 6.67
N ILE A 125 -0.53 11.92 6.58
CA ILE A 125 -1.49 11.09 7.32
C ILE A 125 -1.07 11.07 8.80
N PRO A 126 -1.95 11.47 9.74
CA PRO A 126 -1.62 11.47 11.15
C PRO A 126 -1.42 10.06 11.67
N MET A 127 -0.29 9.83 12.33
CA MET A 127 0.04 8.59 13.01
C MET A 127 0.33 8.89 14.48
N SER A 128 -0.14 8.03 15.38
CA SER A 128 0.22 8.13 16.79
C SER A 128 1.40 7.20 17.06
N ALA A 129 2.39 7.70 17.80
CA ALA A 129 3.53 6.90 18.23
C ALA A 129 3.15 5.77 19.21
N ASP A 130 1.99 5.90 19.86
CA ASP A 130 1.53 4.97 20.91
C ASP A 130 0.59 3.86 20.39
N ILE A 131 0.43 3.74 19.06
CA ILE A 131 -0.38 2.67 18.48
C ILE A 131 0.49 1.42 18.38
N HIS A 132 0.66 0.72 19.48
CA HIS A 132 1.17 -0.65 19.50
C HIS A 132 0.05 -1.57 19.96
N ASP A 133 -0.37 -2.47 19.08
CA ASP A 133 -1.38 -3.49 19.39
C ASP A 133 -1.00 -4.77 18.64
N ASP A 134 -0.60 -5.77 19.38
CA ASP A 134 -0.20 -7.09 18.87
C ASP A 134 -1.31 -7.70 17.99
N ASN A 135 -2.58 -7.39 18.27
CA ASN A 135 -3.69 -7.85 17.43
C ASN A 135 -3.65 -7.25 16.03
N ILE A 136 -3.20 -6.00 15.89
CA ILE A 136 -3.04 -5.36 14.58
C ILE A 136 -1.97 -6.09 13.77
N GLU A 137 -0.83 -6.41 14.37
CA GLU A 137 0.24 -7.14 13.70
C GLU A 137 -0.25 -8.51 13.21
N ILE A 138 -0.93 -9.27 14.06
CA ILE A 138 -1.51 -10.57 13.72
C ILE A 138 -2.51 -10.45 12.55
N LEU A 139 -3.38 -9.45 12.58
CA LEU A 139 -4.37 -9.22 11.54
C LEU A 139 -3.73 -8.82 10.21
N VAL A 140 -2.72 -7.95 10.24
CA VAL A 140 -1.99 -7.51 9.04
C VAL A 140 -1.23 -8.67 8.41
N ASP A 141 -0.51 -9.46 9.22
CA ASP A 141 0.22 -10.63 8.75
C ASP A 141 -0.75 -11.67 8.11
N ARG A 142 -1.89 -11.90 8.74
CA ARG A 142 -2.95 -12.75 8.17
C ARG A 142 -3.45 -12.21 6.83
N ASN A 143 -3.69 -10.91 6.72
CA ASN A 143 -4.14 -10.28 5.49
C ASN A 143 -3.10 -10.40 4.37
N ILE A 144 -1.83 -10.14 4.68
CA ILE A 144 -0.73 -10.31 3.74
C ILE A 144 -0.67 -11.77 3.25
N LYS A 145 -0.69 -12.74 4.17
CA LYS A 145 -0.63 -14.18 3.84
C LYS A 145 -1.81 -14.63 2.98
N ASN A 146 -3.02 -14.21 3.31
CA ASN A 146 -4.22 -14.58 2.55
C ASN A 146 -4.18 -14.02 1.13
N VAL A 147 -3.84 -12.72 1.00
CA VAL A 147 -3.75 -12.08 -0.31
C VAL A 147 -2.56 -12.62 -1.12
N ALA A 148 -1.43 -12.93 -0.47
CA ALA A 148 -0.30 -13.59 -1.11
C ALA A 148 -0.67 -15.00 -1.62
N SER A 149 -1.43 -15.75 -0.83
CA SER A 149 -1.93 -17.08 -1.26
C SER A 149 -2.87 -16.96 -2.45
N ASP A 150 -3.77 -15.97 -2.46
CA ASP A 150 -4.65 -15.71 -3.60
C ASP A 150 -3.85 -15.27 -4.83
N TRP A 151 -2.94 -14.31 -4.69
CA TRP A 151 -2.06 -13.84 -5.76
C TRP A 151 -1.24 -15.00 -6.37
N ASN A 152 -0.66 -15.84 -5.52
CA ASN A 152 0.17 -16.98 -5.93
C ASN A 152 -0.66 -18.17 -6.44
N SER A 153 -1.98 -18.06 -6.43
CA SER A 153 -2.88 -19.06 -7.03
C SER A 153 -3.02 -18.92 -8.55
N PHE A 154 -2.49 -17.84 -9.13
CA PHE A 154 -2.55 -17.58 -10.56
C PHE A 154 -1.19 -17.78 -11.21
N GLU A 155 -1.19 -18.32 -12.43
CA GLU A 155 0.01 -18.63 -13.22
C GLU A 155 0.85 -17.41 -13.59
N THR A 156 0.31 -16.22 -13.43
CA THR A 156 1.03 -14.93 -13.59
C THR A 156 1.95 -14.61 -12.42
N SER A 157 1.80 -15.29 -11.29
CA SER A 157 2.69 -15.12 -10.15
C SER A 157 3.97 -15.95 -10.31
N TRP A 158 5.10 -15.36 -9.91
CA TRP A 158 6.40 -16.05 -9.85
C TRP A 158 6.44 -17.20 -8.85
N ASP A 159 5.60 -17.15 -7.81
CA ASP A 159 5.49 -18.16 -6.76
C ASP A 159 4.36 -19.16 -7.03
N PHE A 160 3.77 -19.13 -8.21
CA PHE A 160 2.73 -20.09 -8.59
C PHE A 160 3.25 -21.52 -8.53
N LYS A 161 2.55 -22.37 -7.81
CA LYS A 161 2.86 -23.80 -7.69
C LYS A 161 1.77 -24.67 -8.28
N LYS A 162 0.53 -24.34 -7.96
CA LYS A 162 -0.63 -25.14 -8.34
C LYS A 162 -1.92 -24.35 -8.17
N HIS A 163 -2.80 -24.46 -9.15
CA HIS A 163 -4.12 -23.84 -9.05
C HIS A 163 -4.93 -24.43 -7.87
N PRO A 164 -5.57 -23.60 -7.04
CA PRO A 164 -6.22 -24.06 -5.81
C PRO A 164 -7.40 -25.01 -6.03
N LEU A 165 -8.01 -25.02 -7.21
CA LEU A 165 -9.06 -25.98 -7.56
C LEU A 165 -8.52 -27.37 -7.91
N LEU A 166 -7.21 -27.52 -8.14
CA LEU A 166 -6.57 -28.82 -8.40
C LEU A 166 -6.21 -29.49 -7.07
N ARG A 167 -7.22 -29.91 -6.32
CA ARG A 167 -7.10 -30.62 -5.05
C ARG A 167 -7.49 -32.08 -5.19
N ASN A 168 -7.14 -32.91 -4.21
CA ASN A 168 -7.55 -34.33 -4.17
C ASN A 168 -8.99 -34.44 -3.65
N VAL A 169 -9.94 -34.00 -4.46
CA VAL A 169 -11.39 -34.07 -4.19
C VAL A 169 -12.09 -34.63 -5.41
N SER A 170 -13.27 -35.19 -5.20
CA SER A 170 -13.99 -35.94 -6.24
C SER A 170 -14.65 -35.00 -7.28
N THR A 171 -14.95 -33.79 -6.92
CA THR A 171 -15.69 -32.84 -7.78
C THR A 171 -15.12 -31.43 -7.76
N ILE A 172 -15.30 -30.70 -8.87
CA ILE A 172 -14.95 -29.28 -8.98
C ILE A 172 -15.75 -28.45 -7.97
N SER A 173 -17.00 -28.80 -7.73
CA SER A 173 -17.86 -28.10 -6.76
C SER A 173 -17.29 -28.20 -5.34
N GLU A 174 -16.80 -29.36 -4.95
CA GLU A 174 -16.16 -29.55 -3.66
C GLU A 174 -14.84 -28.78 -3.55
N ALA A 175 -14.01 -28.80 -4.60
CA ALA A 175 -12.79 -28.01 -4.67
C ALA A 175 -13.08 -26.51 -4.55
N PHE A 176 -14.11 -26.04 -5.24
CA PHE A 176 -14.54 -24.64 -5.19
C PHE A 176 -15.04 -24.25 -3.79
N ASN A 177 -15.86 -25.04 -3.15
CA ASN A 177 -16.35 -24.79 -1.80
C ASN A 177 -15.20 -24.70 -0.78
N GLN A 178 -14.23 -25.61 -0.87
CA GLN A 178 -13.04 -25.59 -0.02
C GLN A 178 -12.17 -24.33 -0.29
N TRP A 179 -12.01 -23.95 -1.55
CA TRP A 179 -11.28 -22.74 -1.91
C TRP A 179 -12.03 -21.48 -1.43
N GLN A 180 -13.33 -21.42 -1.63
CA GLN A 180 -14.16 -20.30 -1.18
C GLN A 180 -14.09 -20.12 0.34
N THR A 181 -14.15 -21.21 1.13
CA THR A 181 -14.01 -21.16 2.58
C THR A 181 -12.66 -20.57 3.01
N PHE A 182 -11.62 -20.88 2.25
CA PHE A 182 -10.27 -20.36 2.52
C PHE A 182 -10.10 -18.89 2.11
N THR A 183 -10.72 -18.48 1.01
CA THR A 183 -10.62 -17.12 0.45
C THR A 183 -11.70 -16.18 0.94
N THR A 184 -12.77 -16.69 1.60
CA THR A 184 -13.80 -15.82 2.19
C THR A 184 -13.17 -15.04 3.34
N PRO A 185 -13.00 -13.75 3.20
CA PRO A 185 -12.14 -13.02 4.11
C PRO A 185 -12.90 -12.57 5.36
N GLU A 186 -12.54 -13.12 6.49
CA GLU A 186 -12.56 -12.35 7.74
C GLU A 186 -11.61 -11.14 7.65
N CYS A 187 -10.87 -11.07 6.55
CA CYS A 187 -9.75 -10.17 6.27
C CYS A 187 -10.11 -8.71 6.05
N TYR A 188 -11.36 -8.39 5.74
CA TYR A 188 -11.71 -7.02 5.33
C TYR A 188 -12.23 -6.13 6.48
N ASN A 189 -12.23 -6.63 7.71
CA ASN A 189 -12.61 -5.82 8.86
C ASN A 189 -11.45 -4.91 9.33
N SER A 190 -11.01 -4.03 8.43
CA SER A 190 -10.18 -2.86 8.82
C SER A 190 -10.93 -1.92 9.80
N SER A 191 -12.20 -2.15 10.07
CA SER A 191 -12.97 -1.44 11.09
C SER A 191 -12.44 -1.65 12.52
N THR A 192 -11.80 -2.78 12.81
CA THR A 192 -11.24 -3.07 14.13
C THR A 192 -10.09 -2.14 14.50
N ILE A 193 -9.27 -1.72 13.54
CA ILE A 193 -8.12 -0.83 13.77
C ILE A 193 -8.58 0.56 14.25
N PHE A 194 -9.78 0.99 13.85
CA PHE A 194 -10.32 2.32 14.20
C PHE A 194 -11.14 2.37 15.48
N SER A 195 -11.39 1.24 16.11
CA SER A 195 -12.04 1.20 17.41
C SER A 195 -11.13 1.65 18.56
N THR A 196 -9.82 1.77 18.33
CA THR A 196 -8.89 2.27 19.34
C THR A 196 -9.12 3.78 19.55
N ASN A 197 -9.52 4.15 20.75
CA ASN A 197 -9.78 5.55 21.14
C ASN A 197 -8.58 6.48 20.84
N ASN A 198 -7.37 5.97 20.92
CA ASN A 198 -6.14 6.72 20.67
C ASN A 198 -6.01 7.23 19.24
N TYR A 199 -6.32 6.41 18.22
CA TYR A 199 -6.24 6.87 16.84
C TYR A 199 -7.28 7.95 16.52
N LYS A 200 -8.52 7.80 17.03
CA LYS A 200 -9.56 8.84 16.90
C LYS A 200 -9.10 10.17 17.50
N GLN A 201 -8.50 10.14 18.69
CA GLN A 201 -7.99 11.34 19.35
C GLN A 201 -6.83 11.98 18.58
N THR A 202 -5.92 11.19 18.03
CA THR A 202 -4.82 11.65 17.19
C THR A 202 -5.32 12.36 15.92
N VAL A 203 -6.28 11.75 15.22
CA VAL A 203 -6.90 12.35 14.03
C VAL A 203 -7.61 13.66 14.38
N LEU A 204 -8.35 13.72 15.49
CA LEU A 204 -9.04 14.92 15.93
C LEU A 204 -8.05 16.04 16.33
N ALA A 205 -6.96 15.70 17.02
CA ALA A 205 -5.92 16.66 17.39
C ALA A 205 -5.21 17.23 16.15
N TRP A 206 -4.85 16.37 15.21
CA TRP A 206 -4.25 16.76 13.95
C TRP A 206 -5.19 17.65 13.11
N MET A 207 -6.47 17.30 13.02
CA MET A 207 -7.47 18.13 12.35
C MET A 207 -7.59 19.50 12.99
N ARG A 208 -7.66 19.58 14.32
CA ARG A 208 -7.68 20.87 15.06
C ARG A 208 -6.48 21.72 14.70
N TYR A 209 -5.28 21.14 14.71
CA TYR A 209 -4.04 21.85 14.37
C TYR A 209 -4.10 22.47 12.97
N HIS A 210 -4.42 21.66 11.94
CA HIS A 210 -4.50 22.15 10.56
C HIS A 210 -5.64 23.15 10.33
N MET A 211 -6.76 23.00 11.03
CA MET A 211 -7.85 23.97 10.98
C MET A 211 -7.49 25.35 11.56
N THR A 212 -6.56 25.40 12.50
CA THR A 212 -6.15 26.65 13.15
C THR A 212 -4.97 27.32 12.47
N HIS A 213 -4.05 26.57 11.88
CA HIS A 213 -2.76 27.10 11.41
C HIS A 213 -2.63 27.22 9.89
N ASP A 214 -3.45 26.52 9.11
CA ASP A 214 -3.39 26.58 7.64
C ASP A 214 -4.70 27.07 7.02
N GLN A 215 -4.66 28.28 6.45
CA GLN A 215 -5.83 28.89 5.81
C GLN A 215 -6.26 28.15 4.53
N SER A 216 -5.32 27.55 3.80
CA SER A 216 -5.62 26.81 2.57
C SER A 216 -6.38 25.51 2.88
N GLN A 217 -6.11 24.91 4.01
CA GLN A 217 -6.69 23.66 4.47
C GLN A 217 -8.01 23.83 5.24
N LYS A 218 -8.30 25.05 5.76
CA LYS A 218 -9.55 25.32 6.51
C LYS A 218 -10.82 24.95 5.75
N LYS A 219 -10.87 25.22 4.47
CA LYS A 219 -12.05 24.94 3.64
C LYS A 219 -12.26 23.46 3.44
N ARG A 220 -11.16 22.69 3.28
CA ARG A 220 -11.17 21.24 3.10
C ARG A 220 -11.46 20.51 4.41
N ALA A 221 -10.88 20.95 5.52
CA ALA A 221 -11.12 20.38 6.84
C ALA A 221 -12.57 20.55 7.33
N ARG A 222 -13.25 21.65 6.96
CA ARG A 222 -14.69 21.85 7.28
C ARG A 222 -15.60 20.83 6.61
N LEU A 223 -15.30 20.43 5.38
CA LEU A 223 -16.01 19.36 4.68
C LEU A 223 -15.84 17.99 5.39
N PHE A 224 -14.65 17.77 5.95
CA PHE A 224 -14.34 16.53 6.65
C PHE A 224 -14.99 16.44 8.04
N THR A 225 -15.09 17.55 8.78
CA THR A 225 -15.80 17.56 10.07
C THR A 225 -17.27 17.15 9.93
N GLY A 226 -17.93 17.60 8.86
CA GLY A 226 -19.29 17.14 8.53
C GLY A 226 -19.38 15.62 8.34
N THR A 227 -18.42 15.03 7.63
CA THR A 227 -18.37 13.59 7.35
C THR A 227 -18.02 12.76 8.60
N LEU A 228 -17.16 13.27 9.49
CA LEU A 228 -16.81 12.58 10.75
C LEU A 228 -17.95 12.59 11.76
N ILE A 229 -18.77 13.65 11.79
CA ILE A 229 -19.97 13.71 12.63
C ILE A 229 -20.97 12.61 12.22
N PHE A 230 -21.09 12.31 10.91
CA PHE A 230 -21.88 11.17 10.42
C PHE A 230 -21.33 9.81 10.87
N PHE A 231 -19.99 9.66 11.03
CA PHE A 231 -19.40 8.44 11.57
C PHE A 231 -19.63 8.27 13.08
N HIS A 232 -19.84 9.37 13.81
CA HIS A 232 -20.12 9.31 15.26
C HIS A 232 -21.60 9.00 15.57
N LEU A 233 -22.48 9.19 14.60
CA LEU A 233 -23.92 8.91 14.71
C LEU A 233 -24.31 7.50 14.25
N GLY A 234 -23.39 6.57 14.22
CA GLY A 234 -23.70 5.13 14.24
C GLY A 234 -24.21 4.56 12.92
N VAL A 235 -23.67 4.98 11.81
CA VAL A 235 -23.81 4.21 10.58
C VAL A 235 -22.68 3.21 10.50
N LEU A 236 -23.03 1.99 10.80
CA LEU A 236 -22.32 0.75 10.65
C LEU A 236 -21.85 0.50 9.21
#